data_47748a708ffe73d1ab9722c88ccda6f9
#
_entry.id   47748a708ffe73d1ab9722c88ccda6f9
#
_cell.length_a   1.000
_cell.length_b   1.000
_cell.length_c   1.000
_cell.angle_alpha   90.00
_cell.angle_beta   90.00
_cell.angle_gamma   90.00
#
_symmetry.space_group_name_H-M   'P 1'
#
loop_
_entity.id
_entity.type
_entity.pdbx_description
1 polymer ?
#
loop_
_entity_poly.entity_id
_entity_poly.type
_entity_poly.pdbx_seq_one_letter_code
_entity_poly.pdbx_strand_id
1 'polypeptide(L)'
;MQRINVCADDITYRAAKANNELANYYRLTPNITANNADYKTTWELFFTVINNANKLINKAVLPEDATLAKQYEEVLGEAYFLRGLSYFYLVRMYGDLPLILTEEDAATNMPRTAVADIYDQAIIPSLKKAVELLPTKSRSGFSSTPSKWAAEACLADAYMTMAGWPLKKGQEYYSLAATTAKNIIDNSGLYLTESYAELWKEANKEQANEVMFAIHHNAKLKTASNYGKSYYPADFIPAGWADYYGNEAFYLNYPDDERKAWNYMTEWNTKSGHVTYKESGDKLPAISKYYNYDNGAPGSSQLANGITCIYRYAEVLLMYAEASTRATNSVNTQAIQAIQEIQKRAGYADSQLTTTTDPTAFTTAVSNERGWEFFAEMKRWFELVRLEKVSEVRAETWDGSLFQRNNHYYFPIPYQQIELTQWTNNAGY
;
A
#
# COMPACT_ATOMS: atom_id res chain seq x y z
N MET A 1 4.22 -8.18 -4.52
CA MET A 1 3.77 -7.06 -3.64
C MET A 1 3.84 -7.42 -2.15
N GLN A 2 3.16 -8.46 -1.66
CA GLN A 2 3.13 -8.79 -0.22
C GLN A 2 4.52 -8.97 0.43
N ARG A 3 5.50 -9.50 -0.28
CA ARG A 3 6.87 -9.67 0.23
C ARG A 3 7.60 -8.36 0.54
N ILE A 4 7.19 -7.24 -0.06
CA ILE A 4 7.76 -5.91 0.23
C ILE A 4 7.48 -5.48 1.67
N ASN A 5 6.39 -5.98 2.29
CA ASN A 5 6.09 -5.65 3.68
C ASN A 5 7.22 -6.02 4.63
N VAL A 6 7.93 -7.13 4.40
CA VAL A 6 9.04 -7.52 5.28
C VAL A 6 10.28 -6.64 5.14
N CYS A 7 10.32 -5.73 4.15
CA CYS A 7 11.38 -4.72 4.04
C CYS A 7 11.19 -3.57 5.04
N ALA A 8 9.97 -3.39 5.57
CA ALA A 8 9.62 -2.36 6.55
C ALA A 8 9.87 -2.83 8.00
N ASP A 9 9.49 -2.02 8.97
CA ASP A 9 9.69 -2.28 10.39
C ASP A 9 8.50 -2.96 11.10
N ASP A 10 7.35 -3.04 10.43
CA ASP A 10 6.10 -3.54 11.00
C ASP A 10 5.96 -5.08 10.92
N ILE A 11 6.51 -5.70 9.90
CA ILE A 11 6.40 -7.14 9.62
C ILE A 11 7.77 -7.80 9.57
N THR A 12 7.82 -9.04 10.06
CA THR A 12 9.00 -9.91 9.97
C THR A 12 8.64 -11.27 9.37
N TYR A 13 9.63 -12.12 9.19
CA TYR A 13 9.47 -13.47 8.67
C TYR A 13 9.78 -14.53 9.74
N ARG A 14 9.35 -15.76 9.50
CA ARG A 14 9.61 -16.88 10.39
C ARG A 14 11.11 -17.22 10.45
N ALA A 15 11.68 -17.34 11.65
CA ALA A 15 13.11 -17.66 11.86
C ALA A 15 13.52 -19.01 11.22
N ALA A 16 12.64 -20.02 11.25
CA ALA A 16 12.87 -21.31 10.60
C ALA A 16 13.01 -21.23 9.06
N LYS A 17 12.61 -20.08 8.47
CA LYS A 17 12.76 -19.78 7.04
C LYS A 17 13.92 -18.84 6.74
N ALA A 18 14.91 -18.72 7.64
CA ALA A 18 16.02 -17.77 7.55
C ALA A 18 16.82 -17.84 6.24
N ASN A 19 16.84 -19.01 5.60
CA ASN A 19 17.56 -19.24 4.34
C ASN A 19 16.70 -19.07 3.09
N ASN A 20 15.44 -18.67 3.25
CA ASN A 20 14.56 -18.43 2.11
C ASN A 20 14.62 -16.97 1.64
N GLU A 21 13.92 -16.69 0.54
CA GLU A 21 13.88 -15.37 -0.07
C GLU A 21 13.31 -14.27 0.85
N LEU A 22 12.37 -14.61 1.77
CA LEU A 22 11.83 -13.63 2.74
C LEU A 22 12.91 -13.09 3.67
N ALA A 23 13.88 -13.94 4.08
CA ALA A 23 15.01 -13.49 4.85
C ALA A 23 15.88 -12.48 4.07
N ASN A 24 16.05 -12.71 2.76
CA ASN A 24 16.79 -11.80 1.90
C ASN A 24 16.08 -10.44 1.80
N TYR A 25 14.75 -10.43 1.61
CA TYR A 25 13.96 -9.19 1.62
C TYR A 25 14.06 -8.46 2.95
N TYR A 26 13.86 -9.20 4.05
CA TYR A 26 13.91 -8.62 5.40
C TYR A 26 15.28 -7.98 5.71
N ARG A 27 16.36 -8.66 5.34
CA ARG A 27 17.74 -8.20 5.58
C ARG A 27 18.25 -7.30 4.47
N LEU A 28 17.53 -7.18 3.37
CA LEU A 28 17.95 -6.50 2.15
C LEU A 28 19.35 -6.98 1.69
N THR A 29 19.57 -8.28 1.74
CA THR A 29 20.86 -8.89 1.41
C THR A 29 21.18 -8.81 -0.08
N PRO A 30 22.46 -8.91 -0.48
CA PRO A 30 22.86 -8.99 -1.89
C PRO A 30 22.27 -10.20 -2.64
N ASN A 31 21.70 -11.16 -1.93
CA ASN A 31 21.05 -12.34 -2.52
C ASN A 31 19.67 -12.04 -3.14
N ILE A 32 19.14 -10.82 -2.97
CA ILE A 32 18.04 -10.36 -3.78
C ILE A 32 18.56 -10.18 -5.20
N THR A 33 18.16 -11.08 -6.10
CA THR A 33 18.67 -11.08 -7.47
C THR A 33 17.58 -10.77 -8.49
N ALA A 34 18.00 -10.30 -9.66
CA ALA A 34 17.11 -10.05 -10.80
C ALA A 34 16.39 -11.30 -11.32
N ASN A 35 16.85 -12.51 -10.96
CA ASN A 35 16.24 -13.79 -11.34
C ASN A 35 15.04 -14.19 -10.45
N ASN A 36 14.78 -13.43 -9.39
CA ASN A 36 13.66 -13.75 -8.50
C ASN A 36 12.32 -13.65 -9.26
N ALA A 37 11.53 -14.72 -9.20
CA ALA A 37 10.26 -14.84 -9.90
C ALA A 37 9.21 -13.79 -9.46
N ASP A 38 9.30 -13.28 -8.24
CA ASP A 38 8.35 -12.27 -7.74
C ASP A 38 8.50 -10.93 -8.44
N TYR A 39 9.75 -10.52 -8.74
CA TYR A 39 9.99 -9.28 -9.49
C TYR A 39 9.47 -9.40 -10.91
N LYS A 40 9.77 -10.53 -11.57
CA LYS A 40 9.25 -10.83 -12.90
C LYS A 40 7.73 -10.78 -12.93
N THR A 41 7.07 -11.56 -12.06
CA THR A 41 5.61 -11.65 -12.03
C THR A 41 4.97 -10.29 -11.72
N THR A 42 5.52 -9.53 -10.77
CA THR A 42 5.00 -8.20 -10.43
C THR A 42 5.14 -7.25 -11.62
N TRP A 43 6.29 -7.22 -12.28
CA TRP A 43 6.52 -6.42 -13.48
C TRP A 43 5.54 -6.77 -14.60
N GLU A 44 5.44 -8.04 -14.97
CA GLU A 44 4.60 -8.51 -16.06
C GLU A 44 3.10 -8.24 -15.82
N LEU A 45 2.62 -8.43 -14.59
CA LEU A 45 1.23 -8.18 -14.25
C LEU A 45 0.88 -6.68 -14.32
N PHE A 46 1.72 -5.79 -13.79
CA PHE A 46 1.45 -4.36 -13.90
C PHE A 46 1.54 -3.85 -15.33
N PHE A 47 2.51 -4.31 -16.13
CA PHE A 47 2.57 -3.95 -17.54
C PHE A 47 1.41 -4.55 -18.36
N THR A 48 0.88 -5.71 -17.96
CA THR A 48 -0.35 -6.25 -18.55
C THR A 48 -1.54 -5.31 -18.30
N VAL A 49 -1.68 -4.77 -17.09
CA VAL A 49 -2.72 -3.78 -16.77
C VAL A 49 -2.52 -2.51 -17.59
N ILE A 50 -1.29 -1.99 -17.67
CA ILE A 50 -0.96 -0.80 -18.47
C ILE A 50 -1.32 -1.01 -19.95
N ASN A 51 -0.93 -2.13 -20.53
CA ASN A 51 -1.20 -2.43 -21.94
C ASN A 51 -2.70 -2.55 -22.22
N ASN A 52 -3.47 -3.19 -21.33
CA ASN A 52 -4.92 -3.29 -21.48
C ASN A 52 -5.60 -1.91 -21.33
N ALA A 53 -5.14 -1.10 -20.37
CA ALA A 53 -5.63 0.27 -20.22
C ALA A 53 -5.32 1.12 -21.47
N ASN A 54 -4.10 1.03 -22.01
CA ASN A 54 -3.69 1.74 -23.22
C ASN A 54 -4.56 1.34 -24.43
N LYS A 55 -4.83 0.04 -24.62
CA LYS A 55 -5.70 -0.44 -25.69
C LYS A 55 -7.09 0.19 -25.62
N LEU A 56 -7.66 0.24 -24.40
CA LEU A 56 -8.97 0.85 -24.21
C LEU A 56 -8.92 2.36 -24.46
N ILE A 57 -7.96 3.06 -23.86
CA ILE A 57 -7.79 4.52 -23.95
C ILE A 57 -7.61 4.97 -25.42
N ASN A 58 -6.77 4.24 -26.18
CA ASN A 58 -6.39 4.66 -27.53
C ASN A 58 -7.41 4.22 -28.62
N LYS A 59 -8.24 3.21 -28.34
CA LYS A 59 -9.18 2.66 -29.35
C LYS A 59 -10.65 2.98 -29.05
N ALA A 60 -10.95 3.57 -27.91
CA ALA A 60 -12.34 3.88 -27.56
C ALA A 60 -12.89 4.99 -28.46
N VAL A 61 -14.04 4.72 -29.05
CA VAL A 61 -14.83 5.71 -29.77
C VAL A 61 -16.10 5.94 -28.94
N LEU A 62 -16.36 7.18 -28.58
CA LEU A 62 -17.55 7.52 -27.80
C LEU A 62 -18.81 7.37 -28.69
N PRO A 63 -19.86 6.73 -28.15
CA PRO A 63 -21.15 6.65 -28.86
C PRO A 63 -21.77 8.04 -29.05
N GLU A 64 -22.66 8.16 -30.06
CA GLU A 64 -23.43 9.40 -30.27
C GLU A 64 -24.48 9.62 -29.16
N ASP A 65 -25.05 8.55 -28.62
CA ASP A 65 -25.98 8.64 -27.49
C ASP A 65 -25.28 9.17 -26.25
N ALA A 66 -25.74 10.29 -25.70
CA ALA A 66 -25.10 10.98 -24.59
C ALA A 66 -25.05 10.14 -23.30
N THR A 67 -26.03 9.26 -23.07
CA THR A 67 -26.07 8.40 -21.87
C THR A 67 -25.02 7.30 -21.98
N LEU A 68 -24.92 6.66 -23.13
CA LEU A 68 -23.90 5.67 -23.41
C LEU A 68 -22.52 6.32 -23.44
N ALA A 69 -22.35 7.50 -24.03
CA ALA A 69 -21.08 8.22 -24.04
C ALA A 69 -20.56 8.44 -22.60
N LYS A 70 -21.44 8.87 -21.68
CA LYS A 70 -21.07 9.03 -20.28
C LYS A 70 -20.63 7.72 -19.61
N GLN A 71 -21.31 6.61 -19.87
CA GLN A 71 -20.90 5.30 -19.36
C GLN A 71 -19.52 4.87 -19.91
N TYR A 72 -19.25 5.17 -21.19
CA TYR A 72 -17.94 4.92 -21.79
C TYR A 72 -16.86 5.80 -21.15
N GLU A 73 -17.14 7.07 -20.86
CA GLU A 73 -16.24 7.97 -20.15
C GLU A 73 -15.89 7.44 -18.75
N GLU A 74 -16.86 6.91 -18.01
CA GLU A 74 -16.62 6.28 -16.71
C GLU A 74 -15.66 5.08 -16.83
N VAL A 75 -15.86 4.21 -17.81
CA VAL A 75 -14.97 3.06 -18.09
C VAL A 75 -13.57 3.52 -18.53
N LEU A 76 -13.48 4.58 -19.32
CA LEU A 76 -12.21 5.22 -19.66
C LEU A 76 -11.51 5.79 -18.40
N GLY A 77 -12.29 6.41 -17.51
CA GLY A 77 -11.79 6.88 -16.21
C GLY A 77 -11.17 5.74 -15.37
N GLU A 78 -11.82 4.57 -15.35
CA GLU A 78 -11.26 3.37 -14.71
C GLU A 78 -9.93 2.93 -15.36
N ALA A 79 -9.85 2.94 -16.69
CA ALA A 79 -8.62 2.60 -17.42
C ALA A 79 -7.48 3.59 -17.11
N TYR A 80 -7.77 4.88 -17.11
CA TYR A 80 -6.80 5.91 -16.72
C TYR A 80 -6.33 5.75 -15.28
N PHE A 81 -7.26 5.47 -14.35
CA PHE A 81 -6.91 5.19 -12.96
C PHE A 81 -5.95 4.00 -12.84
N LEU A 82 -6.30 2.87 -13.46
CA LEU A 82 -5.49 1.65 -13.41
C LEU A 82 -4.11 1.83 -14.05
N ARG A 83 -4.02 2.59 -15.15
CA ARG A 83 -2.74 2.95 -15.76
C ARG A 83 -1.87 3.78 -14.80
N GLY A 84 -2.43 4.85 -14.26
CA GLY A 84 -1.75 5.73 -13.32
C GLY A 84 -1.29 4.98 -12.06
N LEU A 85 -2.17 4.19 -11.45
CA LEU A 85 -1.87 3.38 -10.28
C LEU A 85 -0.77 2.34 -10.57
N SER A 86 -0.82 1.68 -11.73
CA SER A 86 0.18 0.65 -12.10
C SER A 86 1.56 1.27 -12.29
N TYR A 87 1.68 2.38 -13.00
CA TYR A 87 2.94 3.11 -13.13
C TYR A 87 3.43 3.63 -11.77
N PHE A 88 2.54 4.08 -10.90
CA PHE A 88 2.88 4.57 -9.57
C PHE A 88 3.46 3.47 -8.66
N TYR A 89 2.96 2.24 -8.74
CA TYR A 89 3.59 1.12 -8.06
C TYR A 89 4.93 0.74 -8.68
N LEU A 90 5.01 0.63 -10.01
CA LEU A 90 6.22 0.23 -10.71
C LEU A 90 7.38 1.22 -10.48
N VAL A 91 7.13 2.52 -10.57
CA VAL A 91 8.19 3.54 -10.40
C VAL A 91 8.75 3.56 -8.98
N ARG A 92 7.91 3.32 -7.97
CA ARG A 92 8.36 3.22 -6.57
C ARG A 92 9.14 1.94 -6.29
N MET A 93 8.90 0.88 -7.07
CA MET A 93 9.60 -0.39 -6.92
C MET A 93 10.91 -0.45 -7.73
N TYR A 94 10.88 0.03 -8.97
CA TYR A 94 11.96 -0.24 -9.93
C TYR A 94 12.69 1.02 -10.43
N GLY A 95 12.25 2.19 -10.05
CA GLY A 95 12.84 3.45 -10.54
C GLY A 95 12.47 3.73 -11.98
N ASP A 96 13.47 3.99 -12.82
CA ASP A 96 13.27 4.26 -14.25
C ASP A 96 12.60 3.09 -14.98
N LEU A 97 11.62 3.40 -15.83
CA LEU A 97 10.74 2.43 -16.49
C LEU A 97 10.61 2.70 -17.99
N PRO A 98 10.27 1.70 -18.80
CA PRO A 98 9.79 1.97 -20.16
C PRO A 98 8.46 2.74 -20.09
N LEU A 99 8.38 3.84 -20.85
CA LEU A 99 7.17 4.65 -20.98
C LEU A 99 6.36 4.13 -22.18
N ILE A 100 5.29 3.39 -21.90
CA ILE A 100 4.39 2.80 -22.89
C ILE A 100 3.01 3.41 -22.72
N LEU A 101 2.62 4.30 -23.60
CA LEU A 101 1.31 4.97 -23.62
C LEU A 101 0.47 4.57 -24.83
N THR A 102 1.10 4.06 -25.88
CA THR A 102 0.48 3.54 -27.09
C THR A 102 1.00 2.16 -27.45
N GLU A 103 0.42 1.50 -28.46
CA GLU A 103 0.93 0.22 -28.95
C GLU A 103 2.27 0.39 -29.71
N GLU A 104 2.46 1.55 -30.35
CA GLU A 104 3.69 1.88 -31.06
C GLU A 104 4.89 2.10 -30.15
N ASP A 105 4.66 2.46 -28.89
CA ASP A 105 5.71 2.65 -27.89
C ASP A 105 6.39 1.33 -27.47
N ALA A 106 5.74 0.20 -27.72
CA ALA A 106 6.21 -1.12 -27.25
C ALA A 106 7.31 -1.70 -28.17
N ALA A 107 8.49 -1.06 -28.23
CA ALA A 107 9.66 -1.56 -28.95
C ALA A 107 10.59 -2.35 -28.02
N THR A 108 11.26 -3.38 -28.56
CA THR A 108 12.16 -4.25 -27.78
C THR A 108 13.43 -3.56 -27.29
N ASN A 109 13.81 -2.44 -27.88
CA ASN A 109 15.04 -1.69 -27.56
C ASN A 109 14.76 -0.28 -27.03
N MET A 110 13.55 0.00 -26.52
CA MET A 110 13.24 1.29 -25.94
C MET A 110 14.06 1.55 -24.66
N PRO A 111 14.49 2.78 -24.40
CA PRO A 111 15.20 3.11 -23.17
C PRO A 111 14.28 3.10 -21.95
N ARG A 112 14.87 3.01 -20.76
CA ARG A 112 14.16 3.33 -19.51
C ARG A 112 14.02 4.85 -19.42
N THR A 113 12.81 5.32 -19.17
CA THR A 113 12.47 6.73 -18.96
C THR A 113 12.68 7.07 -17.48
N ALA A 114 13.25 8.23 -17.22
CA ALA A 114 13.55 8.69 -15.87
C ALA A 114 12.29 8.80 -14.99
N VAL A 115 12.45 8.53 -13.69
CA VAL A 115 11.36 8.60 -12.70
C VAL A 115 10.53 9.88 -12.82
N ALA A 116 11.18 11.05 -12.95
CA ALA A 116 10.49 12.34 -13.08
C ALA A 116 9.55 12.37 -14.30
N ASP A 117 10.04 11.90 -15.45
CA ASP A 117 9.28 11.88 -16.70
C ASP A 117 8.12 10.87 -16.65
N ILE A 118 8.29 9.74 -15.95
CA ILE A 118 7.19 8.79 -15.70
C ILE A 118 6.07 9.44 -14.89
N TYR A 119 6.40 10.22 -13.86
CA TYR A 119 5.37 10.98 -13.13
C TYR A 119 4.70 12.01 -14.05
N ASP A 120 5.46 12.79 -14.80
CA ASP A 120 4.96 13.91 -15.56
C ASP A 120 4.18 13.48 -16.83
N GLN A 121 4.51 12.34 -17.44
CA GLN A 121 3.91 11.89 -18.70
C GLN A 121 2.90 10.74 -18.54
N ALA A 122 3.04 9.89 -17.52
CA ALA A 122 2.15 8.75 -17.31
C ALA A 122 1.27 8.88 -16.08
N ILE A 123 1.85 9.08 -14.88
CA ILE A 123 1.11 8.98 -13.61
C ILE A 123 0.15 10.16 -13.44
N ILE A 124 0.68 11.38 -13.39
CA ILE A 124 -0.12 12.58 -13.08
C ILE A 124 -1.19 12.83 -14.17
N PRO A 125 -0.87 12.78 -15.49
CA PRO A 125 -1.90 12.95 -16.50
C PRO A 125 -2.99 11.89 -16.45
N SER A 126 -2.62 10.61 -16.20
CA SER A 126 -3.61 9.54 -16.09
C SER A 126 -4.53 9.74 -14.89
N LEU A 127 -3.97 10.05 -13.71
CA LEU A 127 -4.78 10.24 -12.50
C LEU A 127 -5.67 11.49 -12.60
N LYS A 128 -5.18 12.59 -13.18
CA LYS A 128 -6.01 13.79 -13.45
C LYS A 128 -7.17 13.47 -14.40
N LYS A 129 -6.89 12.71 -15.45
CA LYS A 129 -7.96 12.30 -16.40
C LYS A 129 -8.95 11.34 -15.73
N ALA A 130 -8.50 10.45 -14.87
CA ALA A 130 -9.38 9.61 -14.07
C ALA A 130 -10.29 10.44 -13.14
N VAL A 131 -9.75 11.45 -12.45
CA VAL A 131 -10.52 12.38 -11.60
C VAL A 131 -11.60 13.12 -12.40
N GLU A 132 -11.29 13.51 -13.65
CA GLU A 132 -12.24 14.20 -14.55
C GLU A 132 -13.39 13.29 -14.97
N LEU A 133 -13.09 12.02 -15.32
CA LEU A 133 -14.05 11.12 -15.97
C LEU A 133 -14.83 10.24 -14.99
N LEU A 134 -14.24 9.92 -13.84
CA LEU A 134 -14.88 9.02 -12.87
C LEU A 134 -16.01 9.71 -12.11
N PRO A 135 -17.13 9.00 -11.87
CA PRO A 135 -18.20 9.49 -11.03
C PRO A 135 -17.81 9.53 -9.54
N THR A 136 -18.54 10.32 -8.76
CA THR A 136 -18.36 10.40 -7.30
C THR A 136 -18.72 9.10 -6.57
N LYS A 137 -19.64 8.31 -7.13
CA LYS A 137 -19.94 6.94 -6.70
C LYS A 137 -19.37 5.99 -7.74
N SER A 138 -18.71 4.94 -7.30
CA SER A 138 -18.16 3.94 -8.23
C SER A 138 -19.27 3.32 -9.10
N ARG A 139 -18.95 2.99 -10.34
CA ARG A 139 -19.90 2.42 -11.32
C ARG A 139 -20.54 1.10 -10.84
N SER A 140 -19.79 0.26 -10.12
CA SER A 140 -20.32 -0.98 -9.54
C SER A 140 -21.13 -0.76 -8.26
N GLY A 141 -21.06 0.41 -7.64
CA GLY A 141 -21.57 0.66 -6.30
C GLY A 141 -20.66 0.15 -5.16
N PHE A 142 -19.54 -0.50 -5.49
CA PHE A 142 -18.61 -1.10 -4.54
C PHE A 142 -17.19 -0.55 -4.70
N SER A 143 -16.37 -0.67 -3.67
CA SER A 143 -14.96 -0.24 -3.69
C SER A 143 -14.05 -1.09 -4.62
N SER A 144 -14.60 -2.13 -5.27
CA SER A 144 -13.88 -2.93 -6.29
C SER A 144 -13.71 -2.22 -7.63
N THR A 145 -14.43 -1.12 -7.88
CA THR A 145 -14.20 -0.21 -9.00
C THR A 145 -13.90 1.19 -8.46
N PRO A 146 -12.98 1.94 -9.09
CA PRO A 146 -12.59 3.24 -8.57
C PRO A 146 -13.71 4.28 -8.74
N SER A 147 -13.81 5.18 -7.78
CA SER A 147 -14.57 6.44 -7.90
C SER A 147 -13.61 7.61 -8.16
N LYS A 148 -14.16 8.79 -8.45
CA LYS A 148 -13.39 10.05 -8.48
C LYS A 148 -12.52 10.21 -7.24
N TRP A 149 -13.05 9.90 -6.07
CA TRP A 149 -12.34 10.05 -4.80
C TRP A 149 -11.16 9.10 -4.65
N ALA A 150 -11.28 7.88 -5.16
CA ALA A 150 -10.16 6.93 -5.23
C ALA A 150 -9.03 7.45 -6.13
N ALA A 151 -9.38 8.04 -7.27
CA ALA A 151 -8.41 8.64 -8.18
C ALA A 151 -7.73 9.89 -7.56
N GLU A 152 -8.47 10.73 -6.86
CA GLU A 152 -7.91 11.87 -6.12
C GLU A 152 -7.01 11.42 -4.97
N ALA A 153 -7.36 10.35 -4.23
CA ALA A 153 -6.50 9.81 -3.18
C ALA A 153 -5.16 9.29 -3.75
N CYS A 154 -5.21 8.57 -4.88
CA CYS A 154 -4.01 8.15 -5.58
C CYS A 154 -3.18 9.35 -6.09
N LEU A 155 -3.83 10.40 -6.58
CA LEU A 155 -3.17 11.63 -7.02
C LEU A 155 -2.50 12.37 -5.85
N ALA A 156 -3.15 12.45 -4.69
CA ALA A 156 -2.58 13.03 -3.49
C ALA A 156 -1.34 12.23 -3.02
N ASP A 157 -1.40 10.89 -3.01
CA ASP A 157 -0.28 10.01 -2.67
C ASP A 157 0.89 10.16 -3.67
N ALA A 158 0.58 10.31 -4.98
CA ALA A 158 1.58 10.58 -6.00
C ALA A 158 2.30 11.91 -5.73
N TYR A 159 1.58 12.98 -5.41
CA TYR A 159 2.19 14.27 -5.03
C TYR A 159 3.00 14.18 -3.73
N MET A 160 2.50 13.49 -2.72
CA MET A 160 3.26 13.21 -1.48
C MET A 160 4.58 12.51 -1.79
N THR A 161 4.56 11.53 -2.69
CA THR A 161 5.76 10.78 -3.07
C THR A 161 6.74 11.66 -3.85
N MET A 162 6.25 12.49 -4.80
CA MET A 162 7.09 13.43 -5.52
C MET A 162 7.74 14.49 -4.62
N ALA A 163 7.06 14.87 -3.52
CA ALA A 163 7.60 15.79 -2.54
C ALA A 163 8.80 15.23 -1.76
N GLY A 164 8.84 13.90 -1.54
CA GLY A 164 9.93 13.17 -0.89
C GLY A 164 10.90 12.51 -1.88
N TRP A 165 11.63 11.51 -1.39
CA TRP A 165 12.57 10.74 -2.21
C TRP A 165 11.83 9.98 -3.34
N PRO A 166 12.38 9.88 -4.55
CA PRO A 166 13.70 10.37 -5.00
C PRO A 166 13.68 11.82 -5.54
N LEU A 167 12.51 12.37 -5.88
CA LEU A 167 12.40 13.63 -6.61
C LEU A 167 12.60 14.86 -5.71
N LYS A 168 12.28 14.75 -4.43
CA LYS A 168 12.47 15.80 -3.41
C LYS A 168 11.93 17.18 -3.82
N LYS A 169 10.78 17.19 -4.51
CA LYS A 169 10.16 18.44 -4.98
C LYS A 169 9.60 19.33 -3.83
N GLY A 170 9.58 18.82 -2.60
CA GLY A 170 9.40 19.59 -1.39
C GLY A 170 8.04 20.27 -1.24
N GLN A 171 8.05 21.51 -0.74
CA GLN A 171 6.86 22.24 -0.29
C GLN A 171 5.77 22.39 -1.35
N GLU A 172 6.13 22.67 -2.60
CA GLU A 172 5.18 22.80 -3.70
C GLU A 172 4.31 21.54 -3.85
N TYR A 173 4.95 20.36 -3.85
CA TYR A 173 4.24 19.10 -4.04
C TYR A 173 3.52 18.65 -2.77
N TYR A 174 4.00 18.99 -1.59
CA TYR A 174 3.21 18.84 -0.36
C TYR A 174 1.96 19.74 -0.40
N SER A 175 2.03 20.94 -0.96
CA SER A 175 0.86 21.81 -1.13
C SER A 175 -0.18 21.22 -2.08
N LEU A 176 0.28 20.65 -3.20
CA LEU A 176 -0.61 19.94 -4.14
C LEU A 176 -1.28 18.73 -3.46
N ALA A 177 -0.53 17.92 -2.71
CA ALA A 177 -1.06 16.78 -1.97
C ALA A 177 -2.10 17.23 -0.93
N ALA A 178 -1.79 18.26 -0.13
CA ALA A 178 -2.68 18.79 0.88
C ALA A 178 -3.99 19.32 0.27
N THR A 179 -3.91 20.07 -0.83
CA THR A 179 -5.08 20.59 -1.54
C THR A 179 -5.96 19.47 -2.07
N THR A 180 -5.35 18.46 -2.67
CA THR A 180 -6.08 17.31 -3.23
C THR A 180 -6.74 16.47 -2.11
N ALA A 181 -6.01 16.17 -1.03
CA ALA A 181 -6.58 15.46 0.12
C ALA A 181 -7.69 16.26 0.81
N LYS A 182 -7.52 17.60 0.94
CA LYS A 182 -8.53 18.47 1.50
C LYS A 182 -9.81 18.46 0.67
N ASN A 183 -9.72 18.46 -0.65
CA ASN A 183 -10.90 18.38 -1.50
C ASN A 183 -11.72 17.10 -1.24
N ILE A 184 -11.06 15.96 -0.98
CA ILE A 184 -11.77 14.73 -0.61
C ILE A 184 -12.44 14.89 0.76
N ILE A 185 -11.74 15.42 1.75
CA ILE A 185 -12.28 15.62 3.11
C ILE A 185 -13.53 16.49 3.07
N ASP A 186 -13.49 17.59 2.32
CA ASP A 186 -14.56 18.58 2.31
C ASP A 186 -15.78 18.16 1.46
N ASN A 187 -15.60 17.31 0.43
CA ASN A 187 -16.62 17.13 -0.62
C ASN A 187 -17.05 15.67 -0.85
N SER A 188 -16.34 14.66 -0.30
CA SER A 188 -16.65 13.27 -0.62
C SER A 188 -17.84 12.71 0.18
N GLY A 189 -18.07 13.20 1.39
CA GLY A 189 -19.01 12.60 2.32
C GLY A 189 -18.53 11.26 2.89
N LEU A 190 -17.24 10.90 2.72
CA LEU A 190 -16.63 9.73 3.32
C LEU A 190 -16.39 9.96 4.82
N TYR A 191 -16.42 8.88 5.58
CA TYR A 191 -16.15 8.89 7.02
C TYR A 191 -15.49 7.58 7.45
N LEU A 192 -14.83 7.60 8.62
CA LEU A 192 -14.23 6.40 9.19
C LEU A 192 -15.32 5.43 9.64
N THR A 193 -15.09 4.14 9.44
CA THR A 193 -15.91 3.08 10.03
C THR A 193 -15.85 3.19 11.54
N GLU A 194 -16.99 3.08 12.23
CA GLU A 194 -17.11 3.31 13.67
C GLU A 194 -16.14 2.45 14.48
N SER A 195 -15.99 1.18 14.13
CA SER A 195 -15.00 0.26 14.70
C SER A 195 -13.99 -0.15 13.64
N TYR A 196 -12.71 -0.14 14.01
CA TYR A 196 -11.64 -0.63 13.15
C TYR A 196 -11.84 -2.10 12.74
N ALA A 197 -12.31 -2.93 13.65
CA ALA A 197 -12.55 -4.35 13.41
C ALA A 197 -13.61 -4.58 12.31
N GLU A 198 -14.68 -3.77 12.30
CA GLU A 198 -15.75 -3.90 11.30
C GLU A 198 -15.28 -3.66 9.87
N LEU A 199 -14.24 -2.85 9.69
CA LEU A 199 -13.64 -2.60 8.38
C LEU A 199 -13.09 -3.88 7.73
N TRP A 200 -12.60 -4.82 8.52
CA TRP A 200 -11.89 -6.01 8.04
C TRP A 200 -12.74 -7.27 7.96
N LYS A 201 -13.98 -7.23 8.46
CA LYS A 201 -14.90 -8.35 8.36
C LYS A 201 -15.34 -8.57 6.91
N GLU A 202 -15.32 -9.83 6.48
CA GLU A 202 -15.75 -10.22 5.13
C GLU A 202 -17.16 -9.73 4.79
N ALA A 203 -18.10 -9.81 5.75
CA ALA A 203 -19.48 -9.39 5.58
C ALA A 203 -19.64 -7.90 5.25
N ASN A 204 -18.70 -7.07 5.68
CA ASN A 204 -18.77 -5.61 5.54
C ASN A 204 -17.99 -5.07 4.34
N LYS A 205 -17.27 -5.92 3.61
CA LYS A 205 -16.34 -5.50 2.55
C LYS A 205 -16.98 -4.65 1.43
N GLU A 206 -18.28 -4.82 1.21
CA GLU A 206 -19.04 -4.09 0.18
C GLU A 206 -19.77 -2.86 0.73
N GLN A 207 -19.80 -2.69 2.06
CA GLN A 207 -20.61 -1.66 2.73
C GLN A 207 -19.77 -0.59 3.42
N ALA A 208 -18.46 -0.84 3.62
CA ALA A 208 -17.61 0.08 4.36
C ALA A 208 -17.40 1.39 3.58
N ASN A 209 -18.03 2.48 4.04
CA ASN A 209 -17.92 3.81 3.41
C ASN A 209 -16.50 4.39 3.45
N GLU A 210 -15.66 3.90 4.34
CA GLU A 210 -14.26 4.27 4.47
C GLU A 210 -13.40 3.78 3.28
N VAL A 211 -13.76 2.62 2.67
CA VAL A 211 -12.95 1.99 1.61
C VAL A 211 -13.23 2.64 0.27
N MET A 212 -12.22 3.29 -0.28
CA MET A 212 -12.32 4.04 -1.54
C MET A 212 -11.99 3.17 -2.76
N PHE A 213 -10.98 2.30 -2.63
CA PHE A 213 -10.61 1.31 -3.65
C PHE A 213 -9.92 0.11 -3.02
N ALA A 214 -10.39 -1.09 -3.35
CA ALA A 214 -9.84 -2.34 -2.84
C ALA A 214 -9.96 -3.48 -3.87
N ILE A 215 -9.06 -4.45 -3.79
CA ILE A 215 -9.22 -5.73 -4.48
C ILE A 215 -10.10 -6.62 -3.62
N HIS A 216 -11.26 -6.99 -4.11
CA HIS A 216 -12.19 -7.89 -3.43
C HIS A 216 -11.85 -9.35 -3.74
N HIS A 217 -11.67 -10.13 -2.70
CA HIS A 217 -11.36 -11.56 -2.82
C HIS A 217 -12.61 -12.42 -2.69
N ASN A 218 -12.65 -13.54 -3.43
CA ASN A 218 -13.79 -14.47 -3.41
C ASN A 218 -13.35 -15.90 -3.78
N ALA A 219 -13.42 -16.81 -2.82
CA ALA A 219 -13.02 -18.21 -3.02
C ALA A 219 -13.91 -18.93 -4.06
N LYS A 220 -15.22 -18.61 -4.13
CA LYS A 220 -16.13 -19.20 -5.10
C LYS A 220 -15.78 -18.82 -6.54
N LEU A 221 -15.23 -17.60 -6.72
CA LEU A 221 -14.73 -17.11 -8.01
C LEU A 221 -13.26 -17.43 -8.24
N LYS A 222 -12.64 -18.22 -7.38
CA LYS A 222 -11.20 -18.57 -7.41
C LYS A 222 -10.26 -17.35 -7.34
N THR A 223 -10.70 -16.29 -6.69
CA THR A 223 -9.94 -15.04 -6.47
C THR A 223 -9.66 -14.79 -4.98
N ALA A 224 -9.79 -15.82 -4.12
CA ALA A 224 -9.42 -15.73 -2.72
C ALA A 224 -7.94 -15.39 -2.55
N SER A 225 -7.61 -14.61 -1.51
CA SER A 225 -6.22 -14.35 -1.16
C SER A 225 -5.66 -15.44 -0.25
N ASN A 226 -4.34 -15.59 -0.27
CA ASN A 226 -3.62 -16.45 0.65
C ASN A 226 -3.21 -15.73 1.94
N TYR A 227 -3.71 -14.54 2.23
CA TYR A 227 -3.30 -13.74 3.40
C TYR A 227 -3.48 -14.51 4.70
N GLY A 228 -4.67 -15.07 4.95
CA GLY A 228 -4.89 -15.88 6.14
C GLY A 228 -3.87 -16.99 6.27
N LYS A 229 -3.65 -17.74 5.18
CA LYS A 229 -2.71 -18.86 5.14
C LYS A 229 -1.26 -18.45 5.41
N SER A 230 -0.82 -17.35 4.84
CA SER A 230 0.54 -16.82 5.01
C SER A 230 0.78 -16.26 6.42
N TYR A 231 -0.26 -15.78 7.10
CA TYR A 231 -0.18 -15.16 8.42
C TYR A 231 -0.51 -16.11 9.59
N TYR A 232 -1.10 -17.29 9.32
CA TYR A 232 -1.34 -18.26 10.38
C TYR A 232 -0.03 -18.89 10.87
N PRO A 233 0.16 -19.02 12.21
CA PRO A 233 1.30 -19.73 12.78
C PRO A 233 1.39 -21.17 12.28
N ALA A 234 2.61 -21.70 12.26
CA ALA A 234 2.84 -23.06 11.78
C ALA A 234 2.26 -24.13 12.70
N ASP A 235 2.18 -23.84 13.99
CA ASP A 235 1.65 -24.73 15.04
C ASP A 235 0.18 -24.45 15.38
N PHE A 236 -0.44 -23.46 14.72
CA PHE A 236 -1.85 -23.14 14.84
C PHE A 236 -2.75 -24.24 14.24
N ILE A 237 -4.00 -24.37 14.68
CA ILE A 237 -4.94 -25.32 14.11
C ILE A 237 -6.11 -24.56 13.48
N PRO A 238 -6.27 -24.68 12.15
CA PRO A 238 -5.46 -25.39 11.14
C PRO A 238 -4.15 -24.67 10.81
N ALA A 239 -3.05 -25.43 10.66
CA ALA A 239 -1.73 -24.88 10.43
C ALA A 239 -1.65 -23.99 9.18
N GLY A 240 -1.00 -22.82 9.32
CA GLY A 240 -0.68 -21.95 8.20
C GLY A 240 0.69 -22.20 7.60
N TRP A 241 1.06 -21.35 6.64
CA TRP A 241 2.41 -21.34 6.07
C TRP A 241 3.42 -20.62 6.95
N ALA A 242 2.93 -19.75 7.85
CA ALA A 242 3.76 -18.94 8.75
C ALA A 242 4.85 -18.18 7.99
N ASP A 243 4.49 -17.53 6.88
CA ASP A 243 5.45 -16.75 6.10
C ASP A 243 5.78 -15.45 6.80
N TYR A 244 4.78 -14.81 7.40
CA TYR A 244 4.85 -13.46 7.97
C TYR A 244 4.35 -13.44 9.41
N TYR A 245 5.04 -12.65 10.23
CA TYR A 245 4.67 -12.34 11.60
C TYR A 245 4.77 -10.83 11.84
N GLY A 246 4.15 -10.33 12.88
CA GLY A 246 4.43 -8.99 13.38
C GLY A 246 5.87 -8.88 13.86
N ASN A 247 6.53 -7.77 13.55
CA ASN A 247 7.82 -7.46 14.17
C ASN A 247 7.59 -7.20 15.65
N GLU A 248 8.34 -7.88 16.52
CA GLU A 248 8.11 -7.80 17.98
C GLU A 248 8.37 -6.40 18.53
N ALA A 249 9.41 -5.70 18.07
CA ALA A 249 9.70 -4.34 18.53
C ALA A 249 8.57 -3.38 18.13
N PHE A 250 8.03 -3.52 16.90
CA PHE A 250 6.89 -2.74 16.45
C PHE A 250 5.63 -3.06 17.26
N TYR A 251 5.37 -4.34 17.54
CA TYR A 251 4.26 -4.78 18.39
C TYR A 251 4.32 -4.20 19.80
N LEU A 252 5.51 -4.21 20.43
CA LEU A 252 5.71 -3.68 21.78
C LEU A 252 5.53 -2.17 21.85
N ASN A 253 5.86 -1.45 20.76
CA ASN A 253 5.66 0.00 20.62
C ASN A 253 4.28 0.40 20.09
N TYR A 254 3.47 -0.57 19.69
CA TYR A 254 2.11 -0.32 19.20
C TYR A 254 1.22 0.09 20.39
N PRO A 255 0.40 1.15 20.24
CA PRO A 255 -0.55 1.55 21.29
C PRO A 255 -1.46 0.40 21.70
N ASP A 256 -1.83 0.37 22.98
CA ASP A 256 -2.76 -0.62 23.49
C ASP A 256 -4.21 -0.17 23.20
N ASP A 257 -4.61 -0.31 21.95
CA ASP A 257 -5.87 0.14 21.39
C ASP A 257 -6.62 -0.99 20.64
N GLU A 258 -7.84 -0.71 20.16
CA GLU A 258 -8.67 -1.66 19.42
C GLU A 258 -7.93 -2.28 18.21
N ARG A 259 -7.09 -1.50 17.54
CA ARG A 259 -6.36 -1.93 16.35
C ARG A 259 -5.30 -2.98 16.70
N LYS A 260 -4.59 -2.81 17.83
CA LYS A 260 -3.62 -3.79 18.30
C LYS A 260 -4.28 -5.14 18.57
N ALA A 261 -5.40 -5.11 19.27
CA ALA A 261 -6.17 -6.31 19.58
C ALA A 261 -6.70 -7.03 18.33
N TRP A 262 -7.06 -6.28 17.28
CA TRP A 262 -7.52 -6.86 16.01
C TRP A 262 -6.37 -7.35 15.12
N ASN A 263 -5.30 -6.57 15.04
CA ASN A 263 -4.20 -6.81 14.11
C ASN A 263 -3.29 -7.97 14.53
N TYR A 264 -3.23 -8.27 15.83
CA TYR A 264 -2.33 -9.28 16.37
C TYR A 264 -3.07 -10.39 17.10
N MET A 265 -2.62 -11.62 16.87
CA MET A 265 -2.96 -12.77 17.68
C MET A 265 -1.74 -13.14 18.52
N THR A 266 -1.88 -13.05 19.83
CA THR A 266 -0.80 -13.25 20.79
C THR A 266 -0.87 -14.59 21.53
N GLU A 267 -1.97 -15.33 21.34
CA GLU A 267 -2.20 -16.66 21.90
C GLU A 267 -3.08 -17.49 20.97
N TRP A 268 -2.85 -18.79 20.92
CA TRP A 268 -3.61 -19.71 20.06
C TRP A 268 -3.54 -21.16 20.52
N ASN A 269 -4.43 -21.99 19.99
CA ASN A 269 -4.45 -23.41 20.23
C ASN A 269 -3.54 -24.14 19.24
N THR A 270 -2.71 -25.05 19.77
CA THR A 270 -1.87 -25.99 19.03
C THR A 270 -2.36 -27.41 19.27
N LYS A 271 -1.73 -28.38 18.62
CA LYS A 271 -2.00 -29.81 18.89
C LYS A 271 -1.64 -30.22 20.33
N SER A 272 -0.74 -29.49 20.96
CA SER A 272 -0.22 -29.80 22.31
C SER A 272 -0.92 -28.99 23.42
N GLY A 273 -1.84 -28.09 23.07
CA GLY A 273 -2.55 -27.23 24.02
C GLY A 273 -2.51 -25.78 23.62
N HIS A 274 -2.98 -24.91 24.52
CA HIS A 274 -2.97 -23.48 24.34
C HIS A 274 -1.58 -22.91 24.63
N VAL A 275 -1.11 -21.95 23.80
CA VAL A 275 0.19 -21.29 23.94
C VAL A 275 0.05 -19.80 23.71
N THR A 276 0.89 -19.03 24.37
CA THR A 276 1.16 -17.63 24.03
C THR A 276 2.21 -17.56 22.91
N TYR A 277 2.30 -16.42 22.22
CA TYR A 277 3.33 -16.28 21.17
C TYR A 277 4.75 -16.45 21.73
N LYS A 278 5.01 -16.10 22.99
CA LYS A 278 6.31 -16.29 23.66
C LYS A 278 6.66 -17.76 23.89
N GLU A 279 5.66 -18.61 24.07
CA GLU A 279 5.79 -20.07 24.25
C GLU A 279 5.76 -20.83 22.94
N SER A 280 5.29 -20.20 21.88
CA SER A 280 5.23 -20.81 20.55
C SER A 280 6.62 -21.11 19.97
N GLY A 281 6.66 -21.98 18.97
CA GLY A 281 7.91 -22.35 18.32
C GLY A 281 8.63 -21.18 17.63
N ASP A 282 7.89 -20.19 17.14
CA ASP A 282 8.44 -19.04 16.42
C ASP A 282 8.66 -17.80 17.30
N LYS A 283 8.03 -17.74 18.49
CA LYS A 283 8.14 -16.65 19.49
C LYS A 283 7.87 -15.26 18.94
N LEU A 284 7.00 -15.15 17.95
CA LEU A 284 6.62 -13.91 17.28
C LEU A 284 5.10 -13.72 17.36
N PRO A 285 4.60 -12.49 17.52
CA PRO A 285 3.17 -12.22 17.49
C PRO A 285 2.63 -12.47 16.07
N ALA A 286 1.57 -13.27 15.97
CA ALA A 286 0.94 -13.57 14.69
C ALA A 286 0.08 -12.40 14.21
N ILE A 287 -0.15 -12.32 12.89
CA ILE A 287 -0.98 -11.29 12.29
C ILE A 287 -2.38 -11.84 12.10
N SER A 288 -3.38 -11.22 12.73
CA SER A 288 -4.78 -11.64 12.65
C SER A 288 -5.67 -10.79 11.74
N LYS A 289 -5.17 -9.66 11.27
CA LYS A 289 -5.92 -8.67 10.48
C LYS A 289 -6.74 -9.25 9.33
N TYR A 290 -6.21 -10.24 8.64
CA TYR A 290 -6.82 -10.83 7.45
C TYR A 290 -7.44 -12.22 7.71
N TYR A 291 -7.70 -12.57 8.96
CA TYR A 291 -8.41 -13.79 9.27
C TYR A 291 -9.86 -13.69 8.81
N ASN A 292 -10.39 -14.79 8.30
CA ASN A 292 -11.78 -14.85 7.90
C ASN A 292 -12.65 -15.14 9.14
N TYR A 293 -12.96 -14.10 9.90
CA TYR A 293 -13.66 -14.21 11.18
C TYR A 293 -15.16 -14.51 11.04
N ASP A 294 -15.76 -14.17 9.89
CA ASP A 294 -17.20 -14.30 9.68
C ASP A 294 -17.66 -15.76 9.61
N ASN A 295 -16.76 -16.69 9.35
CA ASN A 295 -17.03 -18.14 9.37
C ASN A 295 -16.79 -18.79 10.74
N GLY A 296 -16.64 -18.01 11.81
CA GLY A 296 -16.60 -18.46 13.20
C GLY A 296 -15.36 -19.26 13.61
N ALA A 297 -14.45 -19.49 12.71
CA ALA A 297 -13.14 -20.05 13.00
C ALA A 297 -12.15 -19.49 11.99
N PRO A 298 -10.87 -19.31 12.34
CA PRO A 298 -9.81 -19.14 11.37
C PRO A 298 -9.94 -20.32 10.41
N GLY A 299 -10.42 -20.01 9.20
CA GLY A 299 -11.17 -20.93 8.35
C GLY A 299 -10.50 -22.26 8.07
N SER A 300 -11.28 -23.30 7.97
CA SER A 300 -10.87 -24.61 7.48
C SER A 300 -10.15 -24.54 6.10
N SER A 301 -10.39 -23.49 5.31
CA SER A 301 -9.74 -23.27 4.01
C SER A 301 -8.48 -22.41 4.07
N GLN A 302 -8.25 -21.65 5.16
CA GLN A 302 -7.14 -20.70 5.30
C GLN A 302 -7.06 -19.64 4.19
N LEU A 303 -8.10 -19.52 3.36
CA LEU A 303 -8.20 -18.53 2.30
C LEU A 303 -9.01 -17.34 2.79
N ALA A 304 -8.55 -16.14 2.54
CA ALA A 304 -9.25 -14.92 2.91
C ALA A 304 -10.14 -14.44 1.74
N ASN A 305 -11.41 -14.19 2.05
CA ASN A 305 -12.41 -13.63 1.13
C ASN A 305 -12.63 -12.12 1.33
N GLY A 306 -11.91 -11.49 2.25
CA GLY A 306 -12.01 -10.07 2.52
C GLY A 306 -11.49 -9.18 1.41
N ILE A 307 -10.80 -8.13 1.74
CA ILE A 307 -10.26 -7.14 0.80
C ILE A 307 -8.75 -7.00 0.94
N THR A 308 -8.09 -6.63 -0.16
CA THR A 308 -6.78 -5.95 -0.13
C THR A 308 -7.05 -4.47 -0.35
N CYS A 309 -7.01 -3.69 0.71
CA CYS A 309 -7.29 -2.27 0.66
C CYS A 309 -6.15 -1.53 -0.05
N ILE A 310 -6.47 -0.70 -1.04
CA ILE A 310 -5.52 0.15 -1.76
C ILE A 310 -5.61 1.59 -1.25
N TYR A 311 -6.81 2.15 -1.17
CA TYR A 311 -7.07 3.47 -0.60
C TYR A 311 -8.30 3.45 0.30
N ARG A 312 -8.19 4.10 1.46
CA ARG A 312 -9.28 4.33 2.40
C ARG A 312 -9.20 5.72 3.02
N TYR A 313 -10.32 6.20 3.54
CA TYR A 313 -10.45 7.57 4.00
C TYR A 313 -9.45 7.95 5.12
N ALA A 314 -9.12 7.01 6.01
CA ALA A 314 -8.06 7.20 7.00
C ALA A 314 -6.72 7.66 6.37
N GLU A 315 -6.39 7.15 5.18
CA GLU A 315 -5.17 7.56 4.50
C GLU A 315 -5.24 9.01 4.01
N VAL A 316 -6.40 9.44 3.53
CA VAL A 316 -6.64 10.83 3.11
C VAL A 316 -6.45 11.79 4.27
N LEU A 317 -7.00 11.46 5.45
CA LEU A 317 -6.85 12.25 6.67
C LEU A 317 -5.37 12.41 7.06
N LEU A 318 -4.61 11.32 7.07
CA LEU A 318 -3.19 11.36 7.45
C LEU A 318 -2.30 11.98 6.35
N MET A 319 -2.64 11.80 5.06
CA MET A 319 -1.97 12.52 3.98
C MET A 319 -2.18 14.05 4.11
N TYR A 320 -3.41 14.48 4.41
CA TYR A 320 -3.69 15.89 4.63
C TYR A 320 -2.92 16.44 5.84
N ALA A 321 -2.95 15.73 6.97
CA ALA A 321 -2.26 16.14 8.19
C ALA A 321 -0.75 16.34 7.96
N GLU A 322 -0.09 15.39 7.32
CA GLU A 322 1.34 15.50 7.00
C GLU A 322 1.61 16.58 5.94
N ALA A 323 0.91 16.50 4.80
CA ALA A 323 1.19 17.36 3.66
C ALA A 323 0.96 18.84 3.96
N SER A 324 -0.15 19.19 4.62
CA SER A 324 -0.44 20.59 4.98
C SER A 324 0.61 21.18 5.94
N THR A 325 1.08 20.35 6.88
CA THR A 325 2.14 20.75 7.82
C THR A 325 3.47 20.96 7.11
N ARG A 326 3.88 20.03 6.24
CA ARG A 326 5.15 20.12 5.50
C ARG A 326 5.14 21.23 4.45
N ALA A 327 3.98 21.51 3.85
CA ALA A 327 3.81 22.58 2.86
C ALA A 327 4.05 23.97 3.45
N THR A 328 3.64 24.19 4.70
CA THR A 328 3.68 25.52 5.34
C THR A 328 4.67 25.63 6.48
N ASN A 329 5.29 24.51 6.87
CA ASN A 329 6.08 24.35 8.09
C ASN A 329 5.31 24.86 9.34
N SER A 330 4.00 24.61 9.38
CA SER A 330 3.09 25.01 10.45
C SER A 330 1.96 24.02 10.58
N VAL A 331 1.55 23.74 11.81
CA VAL A 331 0.44 22.81 12.09
C VAL A 331 -0.87 23.60 12.20
N ASN A 332 -1.80 23.35 11.30
CA ASN A 332 -3.13 23.96 11.34
C ASN A 332 -4.14 23.10 12.14
N THR A 333 -5.22 23.72 12.58
CA THR A 333 -6.27 23.06 13.37
C THR A 333 -6.88 21.86 12.67
N GLN A 334 -7.11 21.92 11.36
CA GLN A 334 -7.71 20.83 10.61
C GLN A 334 -6.75 19.63 10.47
N ALA A 335 -5.44 19.88 10.41
CA ALA A 335 -4.44 18.81 10.45
C ALA A 335 -4.46 18.06 11.79
N ILE A 336 -4.61 18.80 12.91
CA ILE A 336 -4.77 18.20 14.24
C ILE A 336 -6.08 17.39 14.30
N GLN A 337 -7.18 17.95 13.82
CA GLN A 337 -8.46 17.24 13.78
C GLN A 337 -8.40 15.94 12.97
N ALA A 338 -7.72 15.95 11.84
CA ALA A 338 -7.59 14.78 10.96
C ALA A 338 -6.87 13.60 11.64
N ILE A 339 -5.77 13.83 12.36
CA ILE A 339 -5.11 12.74 13.11
C ILE A 339 -5.95 12.33 14.33
N GLN A 340 -6.57 13.29 15.03
CA GLN A 340 -7.40 13.00 16.20
C GLN A 340 -8.65 12.19 15.86
N GLU A 341 -9.23 12.33 14.67
CA GLU A 341 -10.35 11.52 14.22
C GLU A 341 -9.99 10.04 14.19
N ILE A 342 -8.81 9.70 13.69
CA ILE A 342 -8.28 8.33 13.67
C ILE A 342 -7.98 7.84 15.08
N GLN A 343 -7.33 8.65 15.90
CA GLN A 343 -6.99 8.31 17.28
C GLN A 343 -8.24 8.07 18.12
N LYS A 344 -9.27 8.87 17.96
CA LYS A 344 -10.57 8.66 18.64
C LYS A 344 -11.23 7.36 18.21
N ARG A 345 -11.27 7.06 16.91
CA ARG A 345 -11.77 5.79 16.40
C ARG A 345 -10.98 4.61 16.97
N ALA A 346 -9.68 4.75 17.17
CA ALA A 346 -8.82 3.74 17.78
C ALA A 346 -9.03 3.59 19.31
N GLY A 347 -9.82 4.47 19.94
CA GLY A 347 -10.14 4.40 21.36
C GLY A 347 -9.20 5.19 22.28
N TYR A 348 -8.45 6.16 21.76
CA TYR A 348 -7.60 7.03 22.58
C TYR A 348 -8.44 7.90 23.51
N ALA A 349 -8.03 8.00 24.77
CA ALA A 349 -8.57 8.99 25.69
C ALA A 349 -8.18 10.40 25.25
N ASP A 350 -8.97 11.43 25.59
CA ASP A 350 -8.72 12.81 25.20
C ASP A 350 -7.31 13.31 25.59
N SER A 351 -6.76 12.84 26.72
CA SER A 351 -5.40 13.17 27.16
C SER A 351 -4.27 12.56 26.33
N GLN A 352 -4.58 11.58 25.47
CA GLN A 352 -3.64 10.87 24.61
C GLN A 352 -3.66 11.41 23.17
N LEU A 353 -4.65 12.26 22.84
CA LEU A 353 -4.78 12.82 21.50
C LEU A 353 -3.60 13.72 21.16
N THR A 354 -3.19 13.67 19.91
CA THR A 354 -2.13 14.54 19.38
C THR A 354 -2.59 16.01 19.37
N THR A 355 -1.89 16.88 20.09
CA THR A 355 -2.20 18.32 20.20
C THR A 355 -0.99 19.21 19.90
N THR A 356 0.18 18.64 19.63
CA THR A 356 1.40 19.42 19.37
C THR A 356 1.26 20.32 18.15
N THR A 357 1.78 21.54 18.26
CA THR A 357 1.87 22.52 17.16
C THR A 357 3.29 22.66 16.61
N ASP A 358 4.25 21.91 17.17
CA ASP A 358 5.59 21.79 16.57
C ASP A 358 5.53 20.94 15.30
N PRO A 359 5.92 21.46 14.13
CA PRO A 359 5.78 20.74 12.85
C PRO A 359 6.54 19.42 12.80
N THR A 360 7.72 19.35 13.42
CA THR A 360 8.54 18.14 13.42
C THR A 360 7.94 17.06 14.31
N ALA A 361 7.55 17.43 15.53
CA ALA A 361 6.87 16.53 16.45
C ALA A 361 5.53 16.04 15.87
N PHE A 362 4.76 16.93 15.25
CA PHE A 362 3.48 16.61 14.63
C PHE A 362 3.63 15.61 13.46
N THR A 363 4.54 15.88 12.51
CA THR A 363 4.75 14.98 11.37
C THR A 363 5.35 13.63 11.81
N THR A 364 6.08 13.59 12.92
CA THR A 364 6.52 12.34 13.54
C THR A 364 5.33 11.57 14.12
N ALA A 365 4.42 12.25 14.84
CA ALA A 365 3.20 11.63 15.34
C ALA A 365 2.32 11.08 14.21
N VAL A 366 2.16 11.83 13.11
CA VAL A 366 1.43 11.37 11.91
C VAL A 366 2.09 10.13 11.30
N SER A 367 3.41 10.08 11.17
CA SER A 367 4.11 8.91 10.62
C SER A 367 3.98 7.67 11.51
N ASN A 368 4.01 7.85 12.83
CA ASN A 368 3.75 6.76 13.78
C ASN A 368 2.30 6.26 13.65
N GLU A 369 1.33 7.19 13.64
CA GLU A 369 -0.09 6.86 13.47
C GLU A 369 -0.34 6.11 12.15
N ARG A 370 0.29 6.52 11.05
CA ARG A 370 0.26 5.80 9.78
C ARG A 370 0.79 4.37 9.90
N GLY A 371 1.88 4.17 10.63
CA GLY A 371 2.45 2.84 10.86
C GLY A 371 1.46 1.91 11.59
N TRP A 372 0.78 2.42 12.62
CA TRP A 372 -0.19 1.66 13.39
C TRP A 372 -1.50 1.44 12.61
N GLU A 373 -2.02 2.49 11.99
CA GLU A 373 -3.28 2.46 11.25
C GLU A 373 -3.20 1.54 10.03
N PHE A 374 -2.09 1.57 9.29
CA PHE A 374 -1.91 0.80 8.05
C PHE A 374 -1.01 -0.43 8.23
N PHE A 375 -0.89 -0.93 9.45
CA PHE A 375 -0.17 -2.17 9.73
C PHE A 375 -0.57 -3.28 8.74
N ALA A 376 0.43 -3.92 8.11
CA ALA A 376 0.25 -4.99 7.14
C ALA A 376 -0.54 -4.63 5.85
N GLU A 377 -0.76 -3.36 5.52
CA GLU A 377 -1.46 -2.90 4.29
C GLU A 377 -0.51 -2.57 3.12
N MET A 378 0.73 -3.01 3.15
CA MET A 378 1.75 -2.80 2.10
C MET A 378 2.12 -1.32 1.86
N LYS A 379 1.97 -0.47 2.87
CA LYS A 379 2.23 0.98 2.77
C LYS A 379 3.51 1.42 3.45
N ARG A 380 3.88 0.77 4.56
CA ARG A 380 4.97 1.20 5.44
C ARG A 380 6.32 1.33 4.73
N TRP A 381 6.69 0.38 3.87
CA TRP A 381 7.92 0.45 3.08
C TRP A 381 7.99 1.74 2.24
N PHE A 382 6.95 2.03 1.47
CA PHE A 382 6.93 3.21 0.59
C PHE A 382 6.95 4.52 1.38
N GLU A 383 6.34 4.56 2.57
CA GLU A 383 6.41 5.71 3.47
C GLU A 383 7.83 5.95 3.98
N LEU A 384 8.47 4.90 4.52
CA LEU A 384 9.83 4.98 5.03
C LEU A 384 10.83 5.40 3.94
N VAL A 385 10.68 4.86 2.73
CA VAL A 385 11.50 5.24 1.56
C VAL A 385 11.30 6.70 1.20
N ARG A 386 10.05 7.14 1.07
CA ARG A 386 9.71 8.54 0.74
C ARG A 386 10.32 9.53 1.74
N LEU A 387 10.32 9.16 3.03
CA LEU A 387 10.85 9.97 4.12
C LEU A 387 12.35 9.76 4.37
N GLU A 388 13.01 8.84 3.65
CA GLU A 388 14.42 8.42 3.87
C GLU A 388 14.67 7.91 5.30
N LYS A 389 13.65 7.29 5.92
CA LYS A 389 13.69 6.80 7.32
C LYS A 389 13.99 5.31 7.46
N VAL A 390 14.23 4.62 6.37
CA VAL A 390 14.46 3.17 6.41
C VAL A 390 15.64 2.83 7.33
N SER A 391 16.73 3.62 7.27
CA SER A 391 17.91 3.44 8.12
C SER A 391 17.65 3.63 9.61
N GLU A 392 16.77 4.56 9.95
CA GLU A 392 16.47 4.87 11.35
C GLU A 392 15.75 3.70 12.04
N VAL A 393 14.83 3.04 11.32
CA VAL A 393 14.00 1.98 11.89
C VAL A 393 14.57 0.58 11.72
N ARG A 394 15.64 0.43 10.91
CA ARG A 394 16.21 -0.88 10.54
C ARG A 394 17.71 -1.01 10.83
N ALA A 395 18.31 -0.02 11.50
CA ALA A 395 19.75 0.05 11.72
C ALA A 395 20.38 -1.21 12.36
N GLU A 396 19.66 -1.88 13.26
CA GLU A 396 20.14 -3.07 13.95
C GLU A 396 19.98 -4.39 13.20
N THR A 397 19.10 -4.41 12.18
CA THR A 397 18.68 -5.65 11.51
C THR A 397 19.21 -5.77 10.09
N TRP A 398 19.75 -4.70 9.53
CA TRP A 398 20.27 -4.66 8.18
C TRP A 398 21.71 -5.16 8.11
N ASP A 399 21.96 -5.97 7.08
CA ASP A 399 23.30 -6.22 6.64
C ASP A 399 23.86 -4.89 6.08
N GLY A 400 24.86 -4.31 6.79
CA GLY A 400 25.44 -3.02 6.46
C GLY A 400 25.95 -2.88 5.01
N SER A 401 26.13 -4.00 4.31
CA SER A 401 26.54 -4.01 2.88
C SER A 401 25.50 -3.41 1.95
N LEU A 402 24.20 -3.48 2.27
CA LEU A 402 23.14 -2.89 1.44
C LEU A 402 22.86 -1.43 1.77
N PHE A 403 23.07 -1.04 2.99
CA PHE A 403 23.03 0.36 3.41
C PHE A 403 24.00 1.25 2.66
N GLN A 404 25.13 0.68 2.24
CA GLN A 404 26.15 1.37 1.46
C GLN A 404 25.71 1.67 0.01
N ARG A 405 24.52 1.25 -0.40
CA ARG A 405 23.99 1.50 -1.74
C ARG A 405 23.46 2.92 -1.94
N ASN A 406 24.00 3.91 -1.26
CA ASN A 406 23.72 5.33 -1.49
C ASN A 406 22.23 5.67 -1.51
N ASN A 407 21.44 5.17 -0.54
CA ASN A 407 20.00 5.37 -0.46
C ASN A 407 19.21 4.87 -1.68
N HIS A 408 19.70 3.86 -2.37
CA HIS A 408 18.96 3.21 -3.45
C HIS A 408 17.97 2.20 -2.87
N TYR A 409 16.72 2.57 -2.84
CA TYR A 409 15.62 1.75 -2.33
C TYR A 409 14.90 0.95 -3.43
N TYR A 410 15.39 1.00 -4.67
CA TYR A 410 14.80 0.27 -5.78
C TYR A 410 15.19 -1.21 -5.76
N PHE A 411 14.25 -2.05 -6.18
CA PHE A 411 14.48 -3.46 -6.42
C PHE A 411 15.12 -3.69 -7.79
N PRO A 412 15.70 -4.88 -8.03
CA PRO A 412 16.32 -5.17 -9.31
C PRO A 412 15.29 -5.21 -10.45
N ILE A 413 15.69 -4.76 -11.63
CA ILE A 413 14.93 -5.00 -12.86
C ILE A 413 14.97 -6.51 -13.15
N PRO A 414 13.82 -7.13 -13.53
CA PRO A 414 13.79 -8.55 -13.84
C PRO A 414 14.81 -8.94 -14.92
N TYR A 415 15.55 -10.02 -14.70
CA TYR A 415 16.64 -10.48 -15.57
C TYR A 415 16.21 -10.62 -17.03
N GLN A 416 15.01 -11.15 -17.28
CA GLN A 416 14.47 -11.31 -18.63
C GLN A 416 14.33 -9.98 -19.38
N GLN A 417 14.05 -8.89 -18.67
CA GLN A 417 13.99 -7.57 -19.27
C GLN A 417 15.39 -7.08 -19.66
N ILE A 418 16.38 -7.32 -18.80
CA ILE A 418 17.78 -6.96 -19.08
C ILE A 418 18.31 -7.71 -20.31
N GLU A 419 18.01 -9.01 -20.43
CA GLU A 419 18.41 -9.82 -21.59
C GLU A 419 17.78 -9.31 -22.90
N LEU A 420 16.49 -8.94 -22.85
CA LEU A 420 15.77 -8.48 -24.04
C LEU A 420 16.19 -7.08 -24.49
N THR A 421 16.51 -6.19 -23.55
CA THR A 421 16.66 -4.76 -23.82
C THR A 421 18.09 -4.27 -23.70
N GLN A 422 19.00 -5.07 -23.16
CA GLN A 422 20.38 -4.70 -22.83
C GLN A 422 20.47 -3.53 -21.81
N TRP A 423 19.45 -3.34 -20.97
CA TRP A 423 19.50 -2.32 -19.91
C TRP A 423 20.51 -2.67 -18.82
N THR A 424 21.08 -1.65 -18.22
CA THR A 424 21.81 -1.79 -16.96
C THR A 424 20.82 -1.93 -15.82
N ASN A 425 21.09 -2.82 -14.84
CA ASN A 425 20.26 -2.98 -13.67
C ASN A 425 20.36 -1.77 -12.73
N ASN A 426 19.46 -1.71 -11.76
CA ASN A 426 19.55 -0.71 -10.70
C ASN A 426 20.84 -0.88 -9.89
N ALA A 427 21.35 0.22 -9.35
CA ALA A 427 22.59 0.21 -8.58
C ALA A 427 22.55 -0.85 -7.46
N GLY A 428 23.62 -1.65 -7.41
CA GLY A 428 23.76 -2.71 -6.40
C GLY A 428 23.30 -4.10 -6.85
N TYR A 429 22.82 -4.27 -8.09
CA TYR A 429 22.40 -5.56 -8.64
C TYR A 429 23.14 -5.89 -9.94
#